data_b0d4037abfb0be5e69b62ba4bdffa6cb
#
_entry.id   b0d4037abfb0be5e69b62ba4bdffa6cb
#
_cell.length_a   1.000
_cell.length_b   1.000
_cell.length_c   1.000
_cell.angle_alpha   90.00
_cell.angle_beta   90.00
_cell.angle_gamma   90.00
#
_symmetry.space_group_name_H-M   'P 1'
#
loop_
_entity.id
_entity.type
_entity.pdbx_description
1 polymer ?
#
loop_
_entity_poly.entity_id
_entity_poly.type
_entity_poly.pdbx_seq_one_letter_code
_entity_poly.pdbx_strand_id
1 'polypeptide(L)'
;YATNQRNMVIFEELLRLVSDRSPIPGAQEFPRLVPVLGAYHFPSGILTEGRLAECLRKDRVERIRRSVASNAAADSMIQYRAPWFDGRVIEPETVDMVYSQAVLEHVDDIAGTYRAMRAWLKPGGFMSHVISFDSHGMHEAWNGHWTYSDLQWRIIRGNLPWLLNREPCSTHTRLLQELGFKKVREMKVKAPSAIDRKKLARHFRNLPDDDLVTHSVFVQ
;
A
#
# COMPACT_ATOMS: atom_id res chain seq x y z
N TYR A 1 -8.32 13.98 -6.36
CA TYR A 1 -8.08 13.09 -7.50
C TYR A 1 -7.29 13.85 -8.57
N ALA A 2 -6.22 13.24 -9.11
CA ALA A 2 -5.51 13.82 -10.24
C ALA A 2 -6.49 13.88 -11.44
N THR A 3 -6.43 14.94 -12.22
CA THR A 3 -7.23 15.05 -13.46
C THR A 3 -6.77 13.97 -14.46
N ASN A 4 -7.64 13.53 -15.37
CA ASN A 4 -7.26 12.61 -16.42
C ASN A 4 -6.07 13.14 -17.24
N GLN A 5 -5.97 14.45 -17.42
CA GLN A 5 -4.84 15.09 -18.09
C GLN A 5 -3.52 14.83 -17.34
N ARG A 6 -3.48 14.98 -16.02
CA ARG A 6 -2.28 14.71 -15.22
C ARG A 6 -1.91 13.23 -15.25
N ASN A 7 -2.91 12.35 -15.15
CA ASN A 7 -2.69 10.90 -15.28
C ASN A 7 -2.12 10.53 -16.64
N MET A 8 -2.55 11.20 -17.71
CA MET A 8 -2.01 10.99 -19.04
C MET A 8 -0.52 11.40 -19.12
N VAL A 9 -0.15 12.56 -18.58
CA VAL A 9 1.26 13.01 -18.54
C VAL A 9 2.12 11.98 -17.79
N ILE A 10 1.65 11.48 -16.64
CA ILE A 10 2.37 10.45 -15.87
C ILE A 10 2.48 9.16 -16.69
N PHE A 11 1.42 8.75 -17.37
CA PHE A 11 1.43 7.52 -18.17
C PHE A 11 2.45 7.62 -19.33
N GLU A 12 2.48 8.73 -20.06
CA GLU A 12 3.43 8.91 -21.17
C GLU A 12 4.87 8.94 -20.68
N GLU A 13 5.13 9.56 -19.52
CA GLU A 13 6.46 9.54 -18.92
C GLU A 13 6.88 8.14 -18.49
N LEU A 14 6.00 7.38 -17.82
CA LEU A 14 6.27 5.99 -17.46
C LEU A 14 6.51 5.11 -18.70
N LEU A 15 5.72 5.31 -19.76
CA LEU A 15 5.87 4.59 -21.00
C LEU A 15 7.25 4.87 -21.62
N ARG A 16 7.69 6.14 -21.64
CA ARG A 16 9.02 6.54 -22.10
C ARG A 16 10.12 5.88 -21.27
N LEU A 17 10.06 5.98 -19.93
CA LEU A 17 11.05 5.40 -19.03
C LEU A 17 11.19 3.87 -19.21
N VAL A 18 10.07 3.16 -19.37
CA VAL A 18 10.09 1.73 -19.64
C VAL A 18 10.65 1.40 -21.03
N SER A 19 10.29 2.18 -22.05
CA SER A 19 10.79 1.99 -23.42
C SER A 19 12.31 2.23 -23.51
N ASP A 20 12.80 3.24 -22.79
CA ASP A 20 14.22 3.62 -22.73
C ASP A 20 15.03 2.71 -21.77
N ARG A 21 14.36 1.77 -21.10
CA ARG A 21 14.97 0.90 -20.05
C ARG A 21 15.68 1.72 -18.97
N SER A 22 15.06 2.82 -18.57
CA SER A 22 15.60 3.70 -17.55
C SER A 22 15.79 2.94 -16.22
N PRO A 23 16.83 3.26 -15.44
CA PRO A 23 17.02 2.73 -14.09
C PRO A 23 15.81 3.04 -13.20
N ILE A 24 15.58 2.20 -12.21
CA ILE A 24 14.61 2.46 -11.14
C ILE A 24 15.20 3.55 -10.24
N PRO A 25 14.43 4.57 -9.82
CA PRO A 25 14.90 5.57 -8.87
C PRO A 25 15.44 4.93 -7.58
N GLY A 26 16.63 5.38 -7.17
CA GLY A 26 17.36 4.80 -6.04
C GLY A 26 17.14 5.52 -4.71
N ALA A 27 17.82 5.03 -3.68
CA ALA A 27 17.73 5.59 -2.32
C ALA A 27 18.21 7.05 -2.22
N GLN A 28 19.00 7.54 -3.16
CA GLN A 28 19.41 8.95 -3.20
C GLN A 28 18.25 9.87 -3.57
N GLU A 29 17.37 9.40 -4.49
CA GLU A 29 16.19 10.14 -4.92
C GLU A 29 15.02 9.94 -3.94
N PHE A 30 14.89 8.72 -3.39
CA PHE A 30 13.80 8.32 -2.50
C PHE A 30 14.33 7.60 -1.24
N PRO A 31 14.96 8.32 -0.30
CA PRO A 31 15.67 7.71 0.84
C PRO A 31 14.75 6.98 1.84
N ARG A 32 13.45 7.24 1.78
CA ARG A 32 12.44 6.62 2.69
C ARG A 32 11.61 5.53 2.02
N LEU A 33 11.90 5.21 0.76
CA LEU A 33 11.13 4.21 0.04
C LEU A 33 11.52 2.79 0.51
N VAL A 34 10.52 1.97 0.79
CA VAL A 34 10.68 0.56 1.14
C VAL A 34 9.86 -0.31 0.16
N PRO A 35 10.29 -1.54 -0.11
CA PRO A 35 11.53 -2.18 0.33
C PRO A 35 12.77 -1.57 -0.34
N VAL A 36 13.90 -1.56 0.36
CA VAL A 36 15.19 -1.26 -0.26
C VAL A 36 15.53 -2.39 -1.22
N LEU A 37 15.82 -2.04 -2.47
CA LEU A 37 16.15 -3.02 -3.51
C LEU A 37 17.65 -3.35 -3.48
N GLY A 38 18.01 -4.57 -3.87
CA GLY A 38 19.40 -4.97 -4.02
C GLY A 38 20.10 -4.33 -5.24
N ALA A 39 19.33 -3.82 -6.20
CA ALA A 39 19.82 -3.12 -7.38
C ALA A 39 18.74 -2.18 -7.93
N TYR A 40 19.16 -1.10 -8.56
CA TYR A 40 18.30 -0.06 -9.11
C TYR A 40 18.44 0.10 -10.64
N HIS A 41 19.10 -0.82 -11.31
CA HIS A 41 19.09 -0.87 -12.77
C HIS A 41 17.73 -1.36 -13.28
N PHE A 42 17.48 -1.17 -14.57
CA PHE A 42 16.24 -1.67 -15.19
C PHE A 42 16.04 -3.17 -14.93
N PRO A 43 14.84 -3.62 -14.51
CA PRO A 43 14.63 -4.98 -14.02
C PRO A 43 14.49 -6.02 -15.15
N SER A 44 15.52 -6.16 -15.99
CA SER A 44 15.52 -7.05 -17.17
C SER A 44 15.29 -8.52 -16.83
N GLY A 45 15.59 -8.95 -15.60
CA GLY A 45 15.29 -10.31 -15.14
C GLY A 45 13.78 -10.59 -14.99
N ILE A 46 12.96 -9.54 -14.78
CA ILE A 46 11.51 -9.60 -14.66
C ILE A 46 10.84 -9.19 -15.97
N LEU A 47 11.28 -8.06 -16.53
CA LEU A 47 10.86 -7.53 -17.83
C LEU A 47 11.82 -8.03 -18.91
N THR A 48 11.72 -9.33 -19.21
CA THR A 48 12.47 -9.93 -20.32
C THR A 48 12.08 -9.28 -21.65
N GLU A 49 12.90 -9.44 -22.69
CA GLU A 49 12.64 -8.87 -24.02
C GLU A 49 11.24 -9.24 -24.54
N GLY A 50 10.85 -10.50 -24.40
CA GLY A 50 9.52 -10.96 -24.83
C GLY A 50 8.39 -10.30 -24.05
N ARG A 51 8.53 -10.18 -22.73
CA ARG A 51 7.55 -9.48 -21.87
C ARG A 51 7.50 -7.98 -22.19
N LEU A 52 8.65 -7.37 -22.40
CA LEU A 52 8.70 -5.95 -22.73
C LEU A 52 8.02 -5.68 -24.08
N ALA A 53 8.32 -6.50 -25.10
CA ALA A 53 7.67 -6.40 -26.40
C ALA A 53 6.14 -6.55 -26.30
N GLU A 54 5.67 -7.51 -25.49
CA GLU A 54 4.23 -7.70 -25.25
C GLU A 54 3.61 -6.51 -24.52
N CYS A 55 4.26 -5.99 -23.50
CA CYS A 55 3.78 -4.83 -22.75
C CYS A 55 3.71 -3.56 -23.58
N LEU A 56 4.65 -3.37 -24.52
CA LEU A 56 4.78 -2.20 -25.37
C LEU A 56 4.08 -2.35 -26.75
N ARG A 57 3.30 -3.40 -26.96
CA ARG A 57 2.52 -3.52 -28.19
C ARG A 57 1.62 -2.28 -28.38
N LYS A 58 1.61 -1.76 -29.59
CA LYS A 58 0.87 -0.53 -29.95
C LYS A 58 -0.60 -0.59 -29.56
N ASP A 59 -1.27 -1.71 -29.88
CA ASP A 59 -2.69 -1.91 -29.57
C ASP A 59 -2.95 -1.90 -28.04
N ARG A 60 -2.07 -2.52 -27.27
CA ARG A 60 -2.15 -2.53 -25.80
C ARG A 60 -1.93 -1.13 -25.22
N VAL A 61 -0.85 -0.46 -25.63
CA VAL A 61 -0.54 0.91 -25.20
C VAL A 61 -1.70 1.86 -25.50
N GLU A 62 -2.26 1.77 -26.71
CA GLU A 62 -3.37 2.62 -27.10
C GLU A 62 -4.66 2.32 -26.31
N ARG A 63 -4.93 1.07 -25.97
CA ARG A 63 -6.05 0.70 -25.08
C ARG A 63 -5.84 1.28 -23.68
N ILE A 64 -4.63 1.20 -23.10
CA ILE A 64 -4.33 1.79 -21.81
C ILE A 64 -4.48 3.31 -21.87
N ARG A 65 -3.95 3.97 -22.90
CA ARG A 65 -4.06 5.41 -23.11
C ARG A 65 -5.52 5.87 -23.12
N ARG A 66 -6.38 5.19 -23.89
CA ARG A 66 -7.83 5.47 -23.88
C ARG A 66 -8.46 5.28 -22.50
N SER A 67 -8.05 4.24 -21.77
CA SER A 67 -8.56 3.98 -20.41
C SER A 67 -8.11 5.03 -19.40
N VAL A 68 -6.91 5.59 -19.55
CA VAL A 68 -6.41 6.70 -18.71
C VAL A 68 -7.14 8.01 -19.07
N ALA A 69 -7.40 8.24 -20.34
CA ALA A 69 -8.12 9.44 -20.79
C ALA A 69 -9.60 9.43 -20.36
N SER A 70 -10.23 8.25 -20.33
CA SER A 70 -11.65 8.09 -19.97
C SER A 70 -11.88 6.77 -19.24
N ASN A 71 -12.19 6.86 -17.94
CA ASN A 71 -12.48 5.70 -17.07
C ASN A 71 -13.95 5.25 -17.16
N ALA A 72 -14.77 5.93 -17.96
CA ALA A 72 -16.21 5.69 -17.99
C ALA A 72 -16.64 4.54 -18.92
N ALA A 73 -15.74 4.04 -19.77
CA ALA A 73 -16.06 2.95 -20.69
C ALA A 73 -16.16 1.60 -19.96
N ALA A 74 -17.19 0.83 -20.23
CA ALA A 74 -17.41 -0.48 -19.63
C ALA A 74 -16.28 -1.49 -19.93
N ASP A 75 -15.59 -1.33 -21.06
CA ASP A 75 -14.45 -2.13 -21.51
C ASP A 75 -13.09 -1.53 -21.14
N SER A 76 -13.07 -0.50 -20.28
CA SER A 76 -11.83 0.14 -19.84
C SER A 76 -10.90 -0.88 -19.15
N MET A 77 -9.62 -0.88 -19.52
CA MET A 77 -8.58 -1.66 -18.85
C MET A 77 -8.28 -1.15 -17.44
N ILE A 78 -8.68 0.08 -17.14
CA ILE A 78 -8.51 0.70 -15.82
C ILE A 78 -9.90 1.05 -15.32
N GLN A 79 -10.26 0.51 -14.16
CA GLN A 79 -11.55 0.76 -13.52
C GLN A 79 -11.33 1.35 -12.14
N TYR A 80 -12.05 2.41 -11.83
CA TYR A 80 -12.11 3.00 -10.49
C TYR A 80 -13.36 2.52 -9.78
N ARG A 81 -13.17 1.91 -8.62
CA ARG A 81 -14.25 1.40 -7.76
C ARG A 81 -14.20 2.13 -6.44
N ALA A 82 -15.21 2.96 -6.16
CA ALA A 82 -15.34 3.70 -4.92
C ALA A 82 -16.82 3.95 -4.62
N PRO A 83 -17.22 3.87 -3.34
CA PRO A 83 -16.46 3.37 -2.20
C PRO A 83 -16.25 1.86 -2.28
N TRP A 84 -15.17 1.35 -1.71
CA TRP A 84 -14.79 -0.08 -1.78
C TRP A 84 -15.14 -0.86 -0.50
N PHE A 85 -15.97 -0.32 0.38
CA PHE A 85 -16.40 -0.97 1.63
C PHE A 85 -17.23 -2.24 1.40
N ASP A 86 -17.83 -2.36 0.23
CA ASP A 86 -18.60 -3.55 -0.14
C ASP A 86 -17.67 -4.54 -0.85
N GLY A 87 -17.43 -5.70 -0.22
CA GLY A 87 -16.61 -6.76 -0.82
C GLY A 87 -17.11 -7.25 -2.18
N ARG A 88 -18.36 -6.91 -2.55
CA ARG A 88 -18.97 -7.23 -3.87
C ARG A 88 -18.58 -6.29 -5.00
N VAL A 89 -17.79 -5.23 -4.72
CA VAL A 89 -17.31 -4.31 -5.77
C VAL A 89 -16.40 -4.99 -6.79
N ILE A 90 -15.80 -6.11 -6.40
CA ILE A 90 -14.95 -6.97 -7.23
C ILE A 90 -15.48 -8.40 -7.09
N GLU A 91 -15.60 -9.10 -8.22
CA GLU A 91 -16.04 -10.51 -8.23
C GLU A 91 -14.99 -11.38 -7.49
N PRO A 92 -15.44 -12.33 -6.66
CA PRO A 92 -14.55 -13.26 -5.97
C PRO A 92 -13.63 -14.01 -6.94
N GLU A 93 -12.41 -14.29 -6.48
CA GLU A 93 -11.42 -15.09 -7.20
C GLU A 93 -11.08 -14.60 -8.62
N THR A 94 -11.13 -13.27 -8.83
CA THR A 94 -10.80 -12.67 -10.15
C THR A 94 -9.49 -11.90 -10.15
N VAL A 95 -8.92 -11.61 -8.96
CA VAL A 95 -7.73 -10.77 -8.81
C VAL A 95 -6.47 -11.62 -8.67
N ASP A 96 -5.47 -11.36 -9.49
CA ASP A 96 -4.16 -12.04 -9.41
C ASP A 96 -3.26 -11.42 -8.34
N MET A 97 -3.35 -10.09 -8.14
CA MET A 97 -2.50 -9.36 -7.20
C MET A 97 -3.26 -8.18 -6.58
N VAL A 98 -3.12 -7.99 -5.27
CA VAL A 98 -3.51 -6.77 -4.56
C VAL A 98 -2.25 -6.04 -4.11
N TYR A 99 -2.16 -4.76 -4.43
CA TYR A 99 -1.04 -3.91 -4.06
C TYR A 99 -1.52 -2.64 -3.34
N SER A 100 -0.81 -2.26 -2.30
CA SER A 100 -0.99 -0.95 -1.67
C SER A 100 0.32 -0.41 -1.09
N GLN A 101 0.43 0.91 -1.08
CA GLN A 101 1.55 1.61 -0.47
C GLN A 101 1.02 2.82 0.30
N ALA A 102 1.28 2.86 1.60
CA ALA A 102 0.81 3.89 2.51
C ALA A 102 -0.72 4.12 2.39
N VAL A 103 -1.49 3.04 2.53
CA VAL A 103 -2.96 3.04 2.44
C VAL A 103 -3.59 2.38 3.65
N LEU A 104 -3.06 1.22 4.09
CA LEU A 104 -3.73 0.39 5.10
C LEU A 104 -3.75 1.03 6.49
N GLU A 105 -2.81 1.94 6.78
CA GLU A 105 -2.82 2.77 7.98
C GLU A 105 -3.97 3.78 8.04
N HIS A 106 -4.62 4.06 6.89
CA HIS A 106 -5.74 4.99 6.76
C HIS A 106 -7.11 4.30 6.68
N VAL A 107 -7.13 2.98 6.76
CA VAL A 107 -8.35 2.18 6.62
C VAL A 107 -8.93 1.84 7.99
N ASP A 108 -10.20 2.18 8.22
CA ASP A 108 -10.86 1.97 9.52
C ASP A 108 -11.12 0.51 9.84
N ASP A 109 -11.79 -0.20 8.94
CA ASP A 109 -12.05 -1.63 9.08
C ASP A 109 -10.97 -2.45 8.37
N ILE A 110 -9.81 -2.52 9.01
CA ILE A 110 -8.69 -3.28 8.44
C ILE A 110 -9.00 -4.78 8.36
N ALA A 111 -9.75 -5.32 9.31
CA ALA A 111 -10.14 -6.73 9.31
C ALA A 111 -11.10 -7.03 8.15
N GLY A 112 -12.12 -6.20 7.94
CA GLY A 112 -13.02 -6.30 6.79
C GLY A 112 -12.29 -6.16 5.46
N THR A 113 -11.32 -5.27 5.41
CA THR A 113 -10.46 -5.06 4.24
C THR A 113 -9.69 -6.30 3.85
N TYR A 114 -8.99 -6.92 4.81
CA TYR A 114 -8.26 -8.17 4.52
C TYR A 114 -9.20 -9.31 4.13
N ARG A 115 -10.39 -9.41 4.73
CA ARG A 115 -11.42 -10.38 4.31
C ARG A 115 -11.85 -10.16 2.86
N ALA A 116 -12.10 -8.91 2.48
CA ALA A 116 -12.47 -8.56 1.10
C ALA A 116 -11.33 -8.91 0.12
N MET A 117 -10.10 -8.52 0.41
CA MET A 117 -8.93 -8.87 -0.40
C MET A 117 -8.76 -10.39 -0.55
N ARG A 118 -8.99 -11.14 0.54
CA ARG A 118 -8.94 -12.61 0.51
C ARG A 118 -10.00 -13.20 -0.42
N ALA A 119 -11.20 -12.65 -0.40
CA ALA A 119 -12.28 -13.11 -1.28
C ALA A 119 -12.03 -12.79 -2.75
N TRP A 120 -11.42 -11.65 -3.06
CA TRP A 120 -11.12 -11.23 -4.44
C TRP A 120 -9.98 -12.00 -5.09
N LEU A 121 -9.00 -12.44 -4.28
CA LEU A 121 -7.81 -13.11 -4.78
C LEU A 121 -8.13 -14.51 -5.31
N LYS A 122 -7.62 -14.81 -6.50
CA LYS A 122 -7.58 -16.16 -7.05
C LYS A 122 -6.79 -17.11 -6.13
N PRO A 123 -7.04 -18.41 -6.19
CA PRO A 123 -6.10 -19.39 -5.66
C PRO A 123 -4.69 -19.15 -6.24
N GLY A 124 -3.69 -19.00 -5.38
CA GLY A 124 -2.33 -18.65 -5.79
C GLY A 124 -2.07 -17.17 -6.06
N GLY A 125 -3.09 -16.32 -5.97
CA GLY A 125 -2.92 -14.87 -5.99
C GLY A 125 -2.19 -14.37 -4.75
N PHE A 126 -1.62 -13.16 -4.81
CA PHE A 126 -0.81 -12.62 -3.74
C PHE A 126 -1.09 -11.15 -3.44
N MET A 127 -0.66 -10.73 -2.25
CA MET A 127 -0.72 -9.33 -1.83
C MET A 127 0.67 -8.77 -1.60
N SER A 128 0.82 -7.46 -1.83
CA SER A 128 2.06 -6.74 -1.59
C SER A 128 1.74 -5.37 -1.00
N HIS A 129 2.12 -5.14 0.24
CA HIS A 129 1.77 -3.93 0.98
C HIS A 129 2.99 -3.28 1.60
N VAL A 130 3.05 -1.95 1.53
CA VAL A 130 3.88 -1.11 2.40
C VAL A 130 2.95 -0.37 3.34
N ILE A 131 3.16 -0.54 4.65
CA ILE A 131 2.32 0.04 5.70
C ILE A 131 3.22 0.91 6.58
N SER A 132 2.81 2.14 6.83
CA SER A 132 3.47 3.06 7.72
C SER A 132 2.78 3.07 9.09
N PHE A 133 3.58 3.13 10.14
CA PHE A 133 3.10 3.29 11.52
C PHE A 133 3.50 4.65 12.10
N ASP A 134 3.88 5.58 11.23
CA ASP A 134 4.23 6.95 11.59
C ASP A 134 3.00 7.75 12.00
N SER A 135 3.18 8.69 12.93
CA SER A 135 2.12 9.57 13.42
C SER A 135 1.61 10.58 12.38
N HIS A 136 2.23 10.67 11.20
CA HIS A 136 1.87 11.59 10.11
C HIS A 136 1.71 13.05 10.56
N GLY A 137 2.56 13.50 11.48
CA GLY A 137 2.54 14.85 12.03
C GLY A 137 1.49 15.09 13.12
N MET A 138 0.73 14.07 13.52
CA MET A 138 -0.22 14.18 14.65
C MET A 138 0.49 14.25 16.00
N HIS A 139 1.78 13.95 16.04
CA HIS A 139 2.65 14.06 17.22
C HIS A 139 4.09 14.28 16.74
N GLU A 140 4.92 14.93 17.56
CA GLU A 140 6.34 15.15 17.27
C GLU A 140 7.14 13.84 17.15
N ALA A 141 6.81 12.87 18.02
CA ALA A 141 7.40 11.53 17.95
C ALA A 141 6.66 10.69 16.91
N TRP A 142 7.40 9.90 16.11
CA TRP A 142 6.83 9.06 15.05
C TRP A 142 5.74 8.12 15.57
N ASN A 143 5.88 7.56 16.77
CA ASN A 143 4.92 6.66 17.41
C ASN A 143 4.06 7.32 18.49
N GLY A 144 4.04 8.66 18.54
CA GLY A 144 3.36 9.43 19.58
C GLY A 144 1.83 9.37 19.52
N HIS A 145 1.24 9.04 18.38
CA HIS A 145 -0.21 8.88 18.25
C HIS A 145 -0.78 7.75 19.12
N TRP A 146 0.05 6.83 19.60
CA TRP A 146 -0.33 5.79 20.57
C TRP A 146 -0.42 6.30 22.02
N THR A 147 -0.02 7.54 22.30
CA THR A 147 -0.22 8.15 23.62
C THR A 147 -1.65 8.63 23.84
N TYR A 148 -2.38 8.90 22.75
CA TYR A 148 -3.75 9.40 22.84
C TYR A 148 -4.73 8.29 23.23
N SER A 149 -5.55 8.57 24.25
CA SER A 149 -6.71 7.72 24.57
C SER A 149 -7.70 7.69 23.39
N ASP A 150 -8.61 6.74 23.38
CA ASP A 150 -9.62 6.63 22.31
C ASP A 150 -10.50 7.86 22.23
N LEU A 151 -10.82 8.48 23.38
CA LEU A 151 -11.59 9.71 23.41
C LEU A 151 -10.80 10.86 22.79
N GLN A 152 -9.54 11.05 23.19
CA GLN A 152 -8.67 12.07 22.61
C GLN A 152 -8.50 11.87 21.11
N TRP A 153 -8.26 10.62 20.69
CA TRP A 153 -8.11 10.30 19.27
C TRP A 153 -9.38 10.58 18.47
N ARG A 154 -10.54 10.26 19.02
CA ARG A 154 -11.82 10.59 18.39
C ARG A 154 -12.00 12.11 18.19
N ILE A 155 -11.58 12.90 19.17
CA ILE A 155 -11.63 14.38 19.07
C ILE A 155 -10.63 14.86 18.01
N ILE A 156 -9.38 14.39 18.04
CA ILE A 156 -8.34 14.74 17.06
C ILE A 156 -8.77 14.37 15.65
N ARG A 157 -9.30 13.17 15.49
CA ARG A 157 -9.76 12.66 14.20
C ARG A 157 -10.97 13.39 13.67
N GLY A 158 -11.91 13.77 14.55
CA GLY A 158 -13.16 14.39 14.13
C GLY A 158 -13.86 13.59 13.04
N ASN A 159 -14.22 14.25 11.95
CA ASN A 159 -14.87 13.66 10.77
C ASN A 159 -13.89 13.37 9.62
N LEU A 160 -12.62 13.16 9.91
CA LEU A 160 -11.59 12.85 8.91
C LEU A 160 -11.43 11.34 8.71
N PRO A 161 -12.14 10.69 7.78
CA PRO A 161 -12.14 9.23 7.63
C PRO A 161 -10.80 8.68 7.14
N TRP A 162 -9.93 9.54 6.60
CA TRP A 162 -8.61 9.20 6.09
C TRP A 162 -7.49 9.36 7.11
N LEU A 163 -7.80 9.71 8.37
CA LEU A 163 -6.80 9.79 9.42
C LEU A 163 -6.43 8.37 9.90
N LEU A 164 -5.25 8.23 10.51
CA LEU A 164 -4.69 6.94 10.92
C LEU A 164 -5.65 6.08 11.74
N ASN A 165 -5.66 4.77 11.49
CA ASN A 165 -6.38 3.80 12.30
C ASN A 165 -5.64 3.44 13.60
N ARG A 166 -4.34 3.70 13.70
CA ARG A 166 -3.43 3.40 14.80
C ARG A 166 -3.14 1.91 15.06
N GLU A 167 -3.52 1.03 14.10
CA GLU A 167 -3.25 -0.39 14.23
C GLU A 167 -1.74 -0.67 14.12
N PRO A 168 -1.15 -1.43 15.07
CA PRO A 168 0.27 -1.77 15.04
C PRO A 168 0.58 -2.89 14.03
N CYS A 169 1.84 -3.10 13.74
CA CYS A 169 2.32 -4.14 12.82
C CYS A 169 1.80 -5.54 13.19
N SER A 170 1.76 -5.86 14.48
CA SER A 170 1.27 -7.16 14.97
C SER A 170 -0.19 -7.42 14.62
N THR A 171 -1.05 -6.39 14.59
CA THR A 171 -2.45 -6.53 14.16
C THR A 171 -2.53 -6.98 12.71
N HIS A 172 -1.79 -6.34 11.81
CA HIS A 172 -1.76 -6.72 10.40
C HIS A 172 -1.25 -8.16 10.22
N THR A 173 -0.15 -8.52 10.88
CA THR A 173 0.40 -9.88 10.81
C THR A 173 -0.59 -10.93 11.30
N ARG A 174 -1.25 -10.68 12.43
CA ARG A 174 -2.25 -11.57 13.01
C ARG A 174 -3.44 -11.77 12.05
N LEU A 175 -3.99 -10.70 11.50
CA LEU A 175 -5.13 -10.77 10.57
C LEU A 175 -4.77 -11.56 9.30
N LEU A 176 -3.59 -11.36 8.75
CA LEU A 176 -3.11 -12.13 7.60
C LEU A 176 -3.01 -13.62 7.91
N GLN A 177 -2.48 -13.99 9.08
CA GLN A 177 -2.37 -15.38 9.52
C GLN A 177 -3.75 -16.02 9.76
N GLU A 178 -4.67 -15.32 10.43
CA GLU A 178 -6.03 -15.77 10.67
C GLU A 178 -6.82 -16.05 9.38
N LEU A 179 -6.52 -15.30 8.32
CA LEU A 179 -7.11 -15.49 6.99
C LEU A 179 -6.39 -16.53 6.13
N GLY A 180 -5.39 -17.20 6.68
CA GLY A 180 -4.66 -18.29 6.01
C GLY A 180 -3.64 -17.85 4.98
N PHE A 181 -3.22 -16.57 4.99
CA PHE A 181 -2.13 -16.11 4.14
C PHE A 181 -0.78 -16.64 4.62
N LYS A 182 0.06 -17.06 3.67
CA LYS A 182 1.45 -17.39 3.92
C LYS A 182 2.31 -16.16 3.64
N LYS A 183 3.01 -15.70 4.65
CA LYS A 183 3.97 -14.60 4.50
C LYS A 183 5.19 -15.12 3.74
N VAL A 184 5.43 -14.57 2.55
CA VAL A 184 6.55 -14.91 1.67
C VAL A 184 7.75 -14.02 1.98
N ARG A 185 7.49 -12.74 2.26
CA ARG A 185 8.53 -11.76 2.57
C ARG A 185 8.01 -10.73 3.58
N GLU A 186 8.88 -10.35 4.50
CA GLU A 186 8.64 -9.25 5.42
C GLU A 186 9.94 -8.45 5.59
N MET A 187 9.83 -7.13 5.49
CA MET A 187 10.94 -6.22 5.76
C MET A 187 10.43 -5.10 6.64
N LYS A 188 10.91 -5.06 7.89
CA LYS A 188 10.56 -4.03 8.85
C LYS A 188 11.63 -2.93 8.85
N VAL A 189 11.20 -1.70 8.70
CA VAL A 189 12.04 -0.53 8.98
C VAL A 189 11.88 -0.21 10.45
N LYS A 190 12.96 -0.26 11.19
CA LYS A 190 12.97 -0.03 12.63
C LYS A 190 13.51 1.36 12.96
N ALA A 191 12.87 2.00 13.91
CA ALA A 191 13.34 3.22 14.55
C ALA A 191 13.22 3.07 16.08
N PRO A 192 14.13 3.64 16.88
CA PRO A 192 13.98 3.64 18.32
C PRO A 192 12.61 4.24 18.71
N SER A 193 11.95 3.63 19.70
CA SER A 193 10.74 4.24 20.26
C SER A 193 11.09 5.60 20.86
N ALA A 194 10.38 6.63 20.43
CA ALA A 194 10.54 7.98 20.98
C ALA A 194 9.62 8.24 22.19
N ILE A 195 8.77 7.26 22.54
CA ILE A 195 7.80 7.32 23.62
C ILE A 195 8.09 6.24 24.67
N ASP A 196 8.14 6.63 25.94
CA ASP A 196 8.16 5.68 27.05
C ASP A 196 6.83 4.90 27.07
N ARG A 197 6.90 3.57 27.24
CA ARG A 197 5.75 2.67 27.34
C ARG A 197 4.71 3.15 28.36
N LYS A 198 5.14 3.75 29.47
CA LYS A 198 4.26 4.29 30.52
C LYS A 198 3.38 5.43 30.02
N LYS A 199 3.81 6.18 29.00
CA LYS A 199 3.07 7.28 28.38
C LYS A 199 2.06 6.84 27.34
N LEU A 200 2.11 5.59 26.91
CA LEU A 200 1.15 5.04 25.95
C LEU A 200 -0.25 4.97 26.56
N ALA A 201 -1.27 5.16 25.75
CA ALA A 201 -2.65 4.94 26.15
C ALA A 201 -2.85 3.47 26.59
N ARG A 202 -3.79 3.24 27.50
CA ARG A 202 -3.93 1.97 28.23
C ARG A 202 -3.89 0.74 27.33
N HIS A 203 -4.59 0.76 26.21
CA HIS A 203 -4.68 -0.39 25.31
C HIS A 203 -3.40 -0.63 24.48
N PHE A 204 -2.53 0.38 24.33
CA PHE A 204 -1.25 0.23 23.65
C PHE A 204 -0.08 -0.14 24.58
N ARG A 205 -0.29 -0.15 25.90
CA ARG A 205 0.78 -0.46 26.86
C ARG A 205 1.28 -1.90 26.76
N ASN A 206 0.42 -2.79 26.28
CA ASN A 206 0.74 -4.21 26.16
C ASN A 206 1.22 -4.60 24.76
N LEU A 207 1.48 -3.63 23.88
CA LEU A 207 2.08 -3.91 22.58
C LEU A 207 3.42 -4.64 22.73
N PRO A 208 3.73 -5.61 21.84
CA PRO A 208 5.08 -6.17 21.75
C PRO A 208 6.14 -5.09 21.59
N ASP A 209 7.34 -5.31 22.12
CA ASP A 209 8.44 -4.38 21.94
C ASP A 209 8.79 -4.16 20.47
N ASP A 210 8.60 -5.19 19.65
CA ASP A 210 8.80 -5.11 18.20
C ASP A 210 7.89 -4.08 17.53
N ASP A 211 6.63 -3.97 17.95
CA ASP A 211 5.71 -2.94 17.43
C ASP A 211 6.19 -1.53 17.78
N LEU A 212 6.70 -1.33 19.00
CA LEU A 212 7.12 -0.01 19.46
C LEU A 212 8.35 0.53 18.72
N VAL A 213 9.06 -0.30 18.01
CA VAL A 213 10.23 0.06 17.20
C VAL A 213 10.02 -0.16 15.69
N THR A 214 8.88 -0.69 15.27
CA THR A 214 8.57 -0.88 13.84
C THR A 214 7.91 0.37 13.28
N HIS A 215 8.67 1.15 12.51
CA HIS A 215 8.21 2.39 11.89
C HIS A 215 7.37 2.13 10.63
N SER A 216 7.75 1.15 9.84
CA SER A 216 7.00 0.70 8.66
C SER A 216 7.31 -0.75 8.34
N VAL A 217 6.46 -1.38 7.55
CA VAL A 217 6.67 -2.75 7.09
C VAL A 217 6.33 -2.88 5.62
N PHE A 218 7.18 -3.60 4.88
CA PHE A 218 6.82 -4.24 3.63
C PHE A 218 6.46 -5.69 3.93
N VAL A 219 5.32 -6.14 3.46
CA VAL A 219 4.83 -7.51 3.61
C VAL A 219 4.25 -8.04 2.30
N GLN A 220 4.62 -9.27 1.97
CA GLN A 220 4.15 -10.01 0.81
C GLN A 220 3.81 -11.44 1.20
#